data_ac525b4cb0ae081ebf2451598c4852b3
#
_entry.id   ac525b4cb0ae081ebf2451598c4852b3
#
_cell.length_a   1.000
_cell.length_b   1.000
_cell.length_c   1.000
_cell.angle_alpha   90.00
_cell.angle_beta   90.00
_cell.angle_gamma   90.00
#
_symmetry.space_group_name_H-M   'P 1'
#
loop_
_entity.id
_entity.type
_entity.pdbx_description
1 polymer ?
#
loop_
_entity_poly.entity_id
_entity_poly.type
_entity_poly.pdbx_seq_one_letter_code
_entity_poly.pdbx_strand_id
1 'polypeptide(L)'
;IANTWNKDHALAFGESIGKMADEMDVSGWYAPAMNTHRNAFAGRNFEYYSEDGVLSGKMAANAVIGAEKYGVYAYIKHFALNDQETNRTGMLCTWSNEQAIREIYLKPFEIAVKEGGAKAVMSSFNYIGTQWAGGTYPLQPTVLRDEWGIRGIVLTDYPRWYRLYVSCI
;
A
#
# COMPACT_ATOMS: atom_id res chain seq x y z
N ILE A 1 -5.81 -7.29 13.32
CA ILE A 1 -5.65 -8.60 12.65
C ILE A 1 -4.20 -9.03 12.69
N ALA A 2 -3.22 -8.19 12.30
CA ALA A 2 -1.81 -8.58 12.26
C ALA A 2 -1.28 -9.12 13.59
N ASN A 3 -1.71 -8.58 14.71
CA ASN A 3 -1.33 -9.03 16.06
C ASN A 3 -1.76 -10.48 16.38
N THR A 4 -2.60 -11.10 15.57
CA THR A 4 -2.94 -12.52 15.73
C THR A 4 -1.85 -13.44 15.21
N TRP A 5 -0.97 -12.96 14.33
CA TRP A 5 0.05 -13.72 13.62
C TRP A 5 -0.52 -14.90 12.81
N ASN A 6 -1.82 -14.86 12.54
CA ASN A 6 -2.55 -15.94 11.88
C ASN A 6 -3.05 -15.47 10.50
N LYS A 7 -2.47 -16.05 9.45
CA LYS A 7 -2.82 -15.76 8.06
C LYS A 7 -4.26 -16.15 7.71
N ASP A 8 -4.81 -17.18 8.33
CA ASP A 8 -6.19 -17.61 8.08
C ASP A 8 -7.19 -16.57 8.58
N HIS A 9 -6.88 -15.88 9.68
CA HIS A 9 -7.69 -14.74 10.13
C HIS A 9 -7.62 -13.56 9.16
N ALA A 10 -6.46 -13.30 8.56
CA ALA A 10 -6.33 -12.27 7.54
C ALA A 10 -7.10 -12.63 6.26
N LEU A 11 -7.04 -13.89 5.86
CA LEU A 11 -7.82 -14.41 4.74
C LEU A 11 -9.34 -14.27 4.99
N ALA A 12 -9.83 -14.75 6.13
CA ALA A 12 -11.24 -14.66 6.50
C ALA A 12 -11.72 -13.21 6.59
N PHE A 13 -10.86 -12.30 7.07
CA PHE A 13 -11.16 -10.87 7.07
C PHE A 13 -11.31 -10.33 5.64
N GLY A 14 -10.38 -10.66 4.75
CA GLY A 14 -10.46 -10.28 3.34
C GLY A 14 -11.73 -10.84 2.66
N GLU A 15 -12.08 -12.10 2.93
CA GLU A 15 -13.31 -12.72 2.44
C GLU A 15 -14.57 -11.98 2.93
N SER A 16 -14.58 -11.58 4.20
CA SER A 16 -15.70 -10.83 4.76
C SER A 16 -15.86 -9.45 4.09
N ILE A 17 -14.75 -8.76 3.85
CA ILE A 17 -14.75 -7.48 3.13
C ILE A 17 -15.20 -7.69 1.67
N GLY A 18 -14.64 -8.69 1.00
CA GLY A 18 -14.99 -8.99 -0.39
C GLY A 18 -16.48 -9.29 -0.54
N LYS A 19 -17.03 -10.12 0.35
CA LYS A 19 -18.46 -10.43 0.35
C LYS A 19 -19.34 -9.20 0.56
N MET A 20 -19.02 -8.35 1.54
CA MET A 20 -19.76 -7.11 1.77
C MET A 20 -19.67 -6.15 0.58
N ALA A 21 -18.51 -6.05 -0.04
CA ALA A 21 -18.32 -5.19 -1.22
C ALA A 21 -19.12 -5.69 -2.41
N ASP A 22 -19.14 -7.00 -2.65
CA ASP A 22 -19.96 -7.65 -3.69
C ASP A 22 -21.45 -7.40 -3.46
N GLU A 23 -21.94 -7.59 -2.23
CA GLU A 23 -23.34 -7.30 -1.85
C GLU A 23 -23.72 -5.81 -2.04
N MET A 24 -22.76 -4.91 -2.01
CA MET A 24 -22.93 -3.46 -2.18
C MET A 24 -22.65 -2.98 -3.61
N ASP A 25 -22.33 -3.87 -4.54
CA ASP A 25 -21.88 -3.54 -5.91
C ASP A 25 -20.65 -2.62 -5.93
N VAL A 26 -19.68 -2.88 -5.04
CA VAL A 26 -18.43 -2.14 -4.92
C VAL A 26 -17.28 -2.96 -5.46
N SER A 27 -16.60 -2.49 -6.50
CA SER A 27 -15.54 -3.22 -7.18
C SER A 27 -14.15 -3.01 -6.57
N GLY A 28 -13.95 -2.00 -5.72
CA GLY A 28 -12.63 -1.67 -5.20
C GLY A 28 -12.61 -1.31 -3.72
N TRP A 29 -11.65 -1.85 -3.01
CA TRP A 29 -11.43 -1.63 -1.59
C TRP A 29 -10.11 -0.85 -1.36
N TYR A 30 -10.19 0.37 -0.78
CA TYR A 30 -9.02 1.21 -0.52
C TYR A 30 -8.26 0.75 0.73
N ALA A 31 -7.78 -0.48 0.67
CA ALA A 31 -6.98 -1.17 1.68
C ALA A 31 -6.41 -2.48 1.07
N PRO A 32 -5.57 -3.23 1.80
CA PRO A 32 -5.05 -2.93 3.12
C PRO A 32 -4.01 -1.81 3.13
N ALA A 33 -3.93 -1.08 4.26
CA ALA A 33 -2.85 -0.15 4.53
C ALA A 33 -1.71 -0.89 5.24
N MET A 34 -0.49 -0.78 4.71
CA MET A 34 0.59 -1.67 5.13
C MET A 34 1.95 -0.98 5.29
N ASN A 35 1.95 0.35 5.49
CA ASN A 35 3.17 1.07 5.79
C ASN A 35 3.77 0.61 7.13
N THR A 36 5.06 0.79 7.29
CA THR A 36 5.80 0.28 8.43
C THR A 36 5.59 1.15 9.68
N HIS A 37 5.38 0.53 10.84
CA HIS A 37 5.37 1.23 12.13
C HIS A 37 6.79 1.68 12.48
N ARG A 38 7.12 2.96 12.27
CA ARG A 38 8.44 3.52 12.58
C ARG A 38 8.48 4.32 13.86
N ASN A 39 7.34 4.88 14.27
CA ASN A 39 7.22 5.74 15.43
C ASN A 39 5.83 5.59 16.03
N ALA A 40 5.72 5.54 17.35
CA ALA A 40 4.45 5.44 18.04
C ALA A 40 3.50 6.62 17.73
N PHE A 41 4.07 7.78 17.42
CA PHE A 41 3.33 9.01 17.10
C PHE A 41 3.16 9.24 15.58
N ALA A 42 3.33 8.20 14.77
CA ALA A 42 3.18 8.32 13.32
C ALA A 42 1.79 8.77 12.85
N GLY A 43 0.75 8.51 13.64
CA GLY A 43 -0.62 9.00 13.40
C GLY A 43 -1.56 7.97 12.76
N ARG A 44 -1.04 6.94 12.06
CA ARG A 44 -1.87 5.92 11.38
C ARG A 44 -1.50 4.48 11.73
N ASN A 45 -0.74 4.25 12.80
CA ASN A 45 -0.39 2.88 13.22
C ASN A 45 -1.61 2.01 13.52
N PHE A 46 -2.77 2.60 13.82
CA PHE A 46 -4.01 1.88 14.08
C PHE A 46 -4.52 1.08 12.88
N GLU A 47 -4.19 1.49 11.65
CA GLU A 47 -4.60 0.80 10.42
C GLU A 47 -3.45 0.03 9.75
N TYR A 48 -2.20 0.35 10.07
CA TYR A 48 -1.02 -0.37 9.58
C TYR A 48 -0.77 -1.63 10.40
N TYR A 49 -0.08 -2.60 9.83
CA TYR A 49 -0.04 -3.94 10.41
C TYR A 49 1.09 -4.18 11.40
N SER A 50 2.33 -3.75 11.10
CA SER A 50 3.48 -4.04 11.92
C SER A 50 4.68 -3.14 11.61
N GLU A 51 5.68 -3.17 12.49
CA GLU A 51 7.04 -2.67 12.20
C GLU A 51 7.82 -3.64 11.32
N ASP A 52 7.43 -4.91 11.26
CA ASP A 52 8.04 -5.95 10.44
C ASP A 52 7.36 -6.01 9.07
N GLY A 53 8.17 -5.76 8.02
CA GLY A 53 7.68 -5.75 6.63
C GLY A 53 7.25 -7.12 6.13
N VAL A 54 7.82 -8.21 6.65
CA VAL A 54 7.44 -9.58 6.27
C VAL A 54 6.10 -9.93 6.89
N LEU A 55 5.92 -9.67 8.18
CA LEU A 55 4.63 -9.89 8.86
C LEU A 55 3.53 -9.06 8.19
N SER A 56 3.77 -7.76 8.00
CA SER A 56 2.82 -6.87 7.31
C SER A 56 2.45 -7.41 5.92
N GLY A 57 3.46 -7.80 5.14
CA GLY A 57 3.26 -8.32 3.79
C GLY A 57 2.46 -9.62 3.76
N LYS A 58 2.78 -10.58 4.63
CA LYS A 58 2.08 -11.87 4.70
C LYS A 58 0.62 -11.72 5.12
N MET A 59 0.35 -10.86 6.09
CA MET A 59 -1.01 -10.58 6.54
C MET A 59 -1.80 -9.84 5.45
N ALA A 60 -1.20 -8.84 4.84
CA ALA A 60 -1.82 -8.09 3.75
C ALA A 60 -2.09 -8.98 2.52
N ALA A 61 -1.13 -9.82 2.13
CA ALA A 61 -1.31 -10.76 1.01
C ALA A 61 -2.54 -11.66 1.20
N ASN A 62 -2.73 -12.20 2.40
CA ASN A 62 -3.91 -13.05 2.67
C ASN A 62 -5.21 -12.25 2.69
N ALA A 63 -5.21 -11.01 3.19
CA ALA A 63 -6.38 -10.14 3.11
C ALA A 63 -6.74 -9.80 1.64
N VAL A 64 -5.73 -9.54 0.80
CA VAL A 64 -5.91 -9.32 -0.65
C VAL A 64 -6.52 -10.55 -1.31
N ILE A 65 -5.95 -11.74 -1.09
CA ILE A 65 -6.49 -13.01 -1.63
C ILE A 65 -7.96 -13.19 -1.24
N GLY A 66 -8.30 -12.90 0.03
CA GLY A 66 -9.67 -13.02 0.51
C GLY A 66 -10.66 -12.10 -0.24
N ALA A 67 -10.32 -10.82 -0.39
CA ALA A 67 -11.15 -9.84 -1.09
C ALA A 67 -11.30 -10.17 -2.59
N GLU A 68 -10.21 -10.58 -3.24
CA GLU A 68 -10.21 -10.89 -4.67
C GLU A 68 -11.03 -12.15 -5.03
N LYS A 69 -11.32 -13.04 -4.08
CA LYS A 69 -12.26 -14.16 -4.30
C LYS A 69 -13.66 -13.70 -4.74
N TYR A 70 -14.03 -12.49 -4.38
CA TYR A 70 -15.31 -11.85 -4.72
C TYR A 70 -15.17 -10.82 -5.85
N GLY A 71 -14.04 -10.80 -6.57
CA GLY A 71 -13.80 -9.85 -7.66
C GLY A 71 -13.48 -8.42 -7.21
N VAL A 72 -13.22 -8.20 -5.93
CA VAL A 72 -12.96 -6.89 -5.36
C VAL A 72 -11.46 -6.57 -5.39
N TYR A 73 -11.08 -5.50 -6.08
CA TYR A 73 -9.69 -5.06 -6.16
C TYR A 73 -9.25 -4.41 -4.85
N ALA A 74 -8.19 -4.97 -4.25
CA ALA A 74 -7.53 -4.35 -3.11
C ALA A 74 -6.52 -3.30 -3.59
N TYR A 75 -6.75 -2.03 -3.24
CA TYR A 75 -5.80 -0.94 -3.49
C TYR A 75 -4.83 -0.85 -2.33
N ILE A 76 -3.76 -1.64 -2.39
CA ILE A 76 -2.73 -1.64 -1.34
C ILE A 76 -2.11 -0.26 -1.19
N LYS A 77 -1.95 0.21 0.06
CA LYS A 77 -1.61 1.60 0.34
C LYS A 77 -0.74 1.80 1.58
N HIS A 78 -0.07 2.93 1.72
CA HIS A 78 0.13 4.00 0.74
C HIS A 78 1.53 3.85 0.16
N PHE A 79 1.64 3.68 -1.13
CA PHE A 79 2.90 3.33 -1.80
C PHE A 79 3.66 4.60 -2.20
N ALA A 80 4.77 4.92 -1.56
CA ALA A 80 5.43 4.20 -0.48
C ALA A 80 6.06 5.19 0.51
N LEU A 81 6.60 4.67 1.61
CA LEU A 81 7.27 5.44 2.68
C LEU A 81 6.37 6.49 3.37
N ASN A 82 5.08 6.26 3.45
CA ASN A 82 4.15 7.11 4.21
C ASN A 82 4.06 6.64 5.67
N ASP A 83 5.16 6.80 6.41
CA ASP A 83 5.27 6.28 7.78
C ASP A 83 4.98 7.35 8.85
N GLN A 84 4.55 8.54 8.45
CA GLN A 84 4.05 9.60 9.34
C GLN A 84 3.00 10.46 8.67
N GLU A 85 2.09 11.01 9.47
CA GLU A 85 1.02 11.90 9.02
C GLU A 85 1.39 13.39 9.08
N THR A 86 2.24 13.77 10.02
CA THR A 86 2.64 15.15 10.19
C THR A 86 3.31 15.68 8.92
N ASN A 87 2.74 16.74 8.37
CA ASN A 87 3.20 17.42 7.15
C ASN A 87 3.20 16.57 5.86
N ARG A 88 2.55 15.39 5.82
CA ARG A 88 2.57 14.52 4.65
C ARG A 88 2.05 15.20 3.37
N THR A 89 1.07 16.10 3.48
CA THR A 89 0.54 16.89 2.36
C THR A 89 1.31 18.19 2.16
N GLY A 90 2.21 18.55 3.06
CA GLY A 90 3.04 19.75 3.06
C GLY A 90 4.44 19.55 2.49
N MET A 91 4.62 18.61 1.56
CA MET A 91 5.93 18.25 0.98
C MET A 91 6.87 17.55 1.98
N LEU A 92 6.36 16.62 2.78
CA LEU A 92 7.19 15.77 3.59
C LEU A 92 8.17 14.99 2.69
N CYS A 93 9.45 15.28 2.82
CA CYS A 93 10.52 14.58 2.11
C CYS A 93 11.08 13.47 3.00
N THR A 94 10.96 12.23 2.56
CA THR A 94 11.54 11.06 3.23
C THR A 94 12.87 10.70 2.56
N TRP A 95 13.87 10.40 3.38
CA TRP A 95 15.21 10.06 2.91
C TRP A 95 15.64 8.71 3.48
N SER A 96 16.12 7.84 2.62
CA SER A 96 16.69 6.56 3.00
C SER A 96 17.62 6.05 1.89
N ASN A 97 18.46 5.08 2.19
CA ASN A 97 19.23 4.39 1.17
C ASN A 97 18.37 3.33 0.48
N GLU A 98 18.78 2.90 -0.70
CA GLU A 98 18.01 1.95 -1.51
C GLU A 98 17.80 0.61 -0.80
N GLN A 99 18.80 0.11 -0.08
CA GLN A 99 18.67 -1.15 0.65
C GLN A 99 17.54 -1.08 1.68
N ALA A 100 17.52 -0.06 2.53
CA ALA A 100 16.48 0.11 3.53
C ALA A 100 15.10 0.33 2.89
N ILE A 101 15.03 1.09 1.79
CA ILE A 101 13.79 1.27 1.03
C ILE A 101 13.25 -0.09 0.59
N ARG A 102 14.07 -0.93 -0.03
CA ARG A 102 13.64 -2.22 -0.56
C ARG A 102 13.35 -3.26 0.51
N GLU A 103 14.22 -3.39 1.52
CA GLU A 103 14.13 -4.47 2.51
C GLU A 103 13.12 -4.21 3.62
N ILE A 104 12.80 -2.92 3.89
CA ILE A 104 11.90 -2.54 4.98
C ILE A 104 10.59 -1.97 4.42
N TYR A 105 10.67 -0.86 3.68
CA TYR A 105 9.49 -0.08 3.33
C TYR A 105 8.72 -0.61 2.12
N LEU A 106 9.41 -1.18 1.14
CA LEU A 106 8.77 -1.80 -0.03
C LEU A 106 8.42 -3.26 0.20
N LYS A 107 9.08 -3.94 1.13
CA LYS A 107 8.90 -5.38 1.38
C LYS A 107 7.44 -5.80 1.60
N PRO A 108 6.62 -5.12 2.41
CA PRO A 108 5.22 -5.51 2.57
C PRO A 108 4.42 -5.43 1.27
N PHE A 109 4.68 -4.42 0.46
CA PHE A 109 4.02 -4.24 -0.85
C PHE A 109 4.48 -5.30 -1.84
N GLU A 110 5.78 -5.61 -1.90
CA GLU A 110 6.31 -6.68 -2.74
C GLU A 110 5.62 -8.02 -2.45
N ILE A 111 5.48 -8.38 -1.19
CA ILE A 111 4.82 -9.61 -0.78
C ILE A 111 3.33 -9.59 -1.15
N ALA A 112 2.64 -8.48 -0.92
CA ALA A 112 1.23 -8.35 -1.29
C ALA A 112 1.00 -8.48 -2.80
N VAL A 113 1.92 -7.97 -3.62
CA VAL A 113 1.87 -8.13 -5.09
C VAL A 113 2.22 -9.54 -5.51
N LYS A 114 3.38 -10.05 -5.10
CA LYS A 114 3.92 -11.34 -5.61
C LYS A 114 3.20 -12.56 -5.03
N GLU A 115 2.80 -12.51 -3.77
CA GLU A 115 2.15 -13.63 -3.10
C GLU A 115 0.63 -13.44 -2.96
N GLY A 116 0.18 -12.19 -2.75
CA GLY A 116 -1.24 -11.85 -2.64
C GLY A 116 -1.94 -11.64 -3.96
N GLY A 117 -1.17 -11.40 -5.03
CA GLY A 117 -1.73 -11.12 -6.35
C GLY A 117 -2.38 -9.73 -6.47
N ALA A 118 -2.03 -8.77 -5.60
CA ALA A 118 -2.61 -7.42 -5.64
C ALA A 118 -2.46 -6.78 -7.03
N LYS A 119 -3.56 -6.26 -7.56
CA LYS A 119 -3.66 -5.66 -8.91
C LYS A 119 -3.82 -4.16 -8.89
N ALA A 120 -4.02 -3.58 -7.72
CA ALA A 120 -4.22 -2.15 -7.59
C ALA A 120 -3.36 -1.56 -6.44
N VAL A 121 -2.90 -0.34 -6.63
CA VAL A 121 -2.05 0.37 -5.68
C VAL A 121 -2.55 1.80 -5.51
N MET A 122 -2.54 2.31 -4.29
CA MET A 122 -2.72 3.72 -4.01
C MET A 122 -1.37 4.34 -3.65
N SER A 123 -0.94 5.33 -4.44
CA SER A 123 0.29 6.07 -4.17
C SER A 123 0.16 6.98 -2.95
N SER A 124 1.29 7.35 -2.37
CA SER A 124 1.32 8.18 -1.17
C SER A 124 1.51 9.67 -1.45
N PHE A 125 1.23 10.52 -0.45
CA PHE A 125 1.39 11.97 -0.57
C PHE A 125 2.81 12.46 -0.40
N ASN A 126 3.63 11.74 0.37
CA ASN A 126 5.00 12.15 0.70
C ASN A 126 5.92 12.13 -0.53
N TYR A 127 7.06 12.77 -0.36
CA TYR A 127 8.14 12.75 -1.33
C TYR A 127 9.21 11.74 -0.89
N ILE A 128 9.85 11.10 -1.85
CA ILE A 128 11.06 10.30 -1.66
C ILE A 128 12.21 11.12 -2.23
N GLY A 129 13.12 11.56 -1.36
CA GLY A 129 13.99 12.64 -1.72
C GLY A 129 13.19 13.90 -2.08
N THR A 130 13.39 14.44 -3.26
CA THR A 130 12.69 15.63 -3.76
C THR A 130 11.56 15.29 -4.76
N GLN A 131 11.31 14.01 -5.02
CA GLN A 131 10.29 13.58 -5.97
C GLN A 131 9.04 13.06 -5.26
N TRP A 132 7.88 13.50 -5.71
CA TRP A 132 6.63 12.98 -5.19
C TRP A 132 6.50 11.47 -5.44
N ALA A 133 6.16 10.70 -4.40
CA ALA A 133 6.09 9.24 -4.49
C ALA A 133 5.12 8.73 -5.57
N GLY A 134 4.02 9.45 -5.81
CA GLY A 134 3.05 9.12 -6.85
C GLY A 134 3.49 9.41 -8.29
N GLY A 135 4.57 10.15 -8.48
CA GLY A 135 5.08 10.54 -9.81
C GLY A 135 6.54 10.15 -10.06
N THR A 136 7.17 9.40 -9.15
CA THR A 136 8.59 9.04 -9.32
C THR A 136 8.77 7.81 -10.22
N TYR A 137 9.58 7.96 -11.25
CA TYR A 137 9.85 6.90 -12.23
C TYR A 137 10.47 5.63 -11.60
N PRO A 138 11.50 5.70 -10.76
CA PRO A 138 12.07 4.51 -10.13
C PRO A 138 11.06 3.67 -9.34
N LEU A 139 10.05 4.30 -8.75
CA LEU A 139 9.07 3.60 -7.93
C LEU A 139 7.92 3.02 -8.77
N GLN A 140 7.30 3.82 -9.62
CA GLN A 140 6.10 3.43 -10.33
C GLN A 140 6.40 2.51 -11.54
N PRO A 141 7.13 2.93 -12.58
CA PRO A 141 7.50 2.05 -13.68
C PRO A 141 8.47 0.96 -13.24
N THR A 142 9.63 1.29 -12.68
CA THR A 142 10.68 0.30 -12.45
C THR A 142 10.26 -0.74 -11.42
N VAL A 143 9.94 -0.32 -10.18
CA VAL A 143 9.66 -1.29 -9.12
C VAL A 143 8.31 -1.98 -9.36
N LEU A 144 7.22 -1.23 -9.54
CA LEU A 144 5.89 -1.85 -9.66
C LEU A 144 5.70 -2.62 -10.97
N ARG A 145 6.11 -2.04 -12.12
CA ARG A 145 5.83 -2.63 -13.42
C ARG A 145 6.88 -3.64 -13.85
N ASP A 146 8.16 -3.23 -13.83
CA ASP A 146 9.23 -4.05 -14.41
C ASP A 146 9.70 -5.13 -13.44
N GLU A 147 9.92 -4.81 -12.17
CA GLU A 147 10.45 -5.78 -11.20
C GLU A 147 9.35 -6.67 -10.59
N TRP A 148 8.18 -6.11 -10.26
CA TRP A 148 7.11 -6.88 -9.61
C TRP A 148 6.02 -7.34 -10.56
N GLY A 149 5.98 -6.81 -11.78
CA GLY A 149 5.10 -7.25 -12.85
C GLY A 149 3.64 -6.83 -12.69
N ILE A 150 3.34 -5.80 -11.89
CA ILE A 150 1.96 -5.33 -11.69
C ILE A 150 1.42 -4.78 -13.03
N ARG A 151 0.24 -5.23 -13.46
CA ARG A 151 -0.41 -4.79 -14.70
C ARG A 151 -1.71 -3.99 -14.45
N GLY A 152 -2.05 -3.81 -13.19
CA GLY A 152 -3.27 -3.15 -12.78
C GLY A 152 -3.13 -1.63 -12.61
N ILE A 153 -4.00 -1.07 -11.81
CA ILE A 153 -4.18 0.38 -11.65
C ILE A 153 -3.28 0.91 -10.54
N VAL A 154 -2.67 2.07 -10.77
CA VAL A 154 -2.11 2.91 -9.71
C VAL A 154 -2.94 4.19 -9.67
N LEU A 155 -3.61 4.42 -8.55
CA LEU A 155 -4.32 5.67 -8.32
C LEU A 155 -3.57 6.52 -7.30
N THR A 156 -3.82 7.81 -7.31
CA THR A 156 -3.31 8.72 -6.28
C THR A 156 -4.17 8.62 -5.02
N ASP A 157 -3.58 8.83 -3.84
CA ASP A 157 -4.35 9.22 -2.66
C ASP A 157 -5.10 10.53 -2.96
N TYR A 158 -6.16 10.86 -2.21
CA TYR A 158 -7.09 11.94 -2.54
C TYR A 158 -6.36 13.28 -2.76
N PRO A 159 -6.28 13.81 -4.02
CA PRO A 159 -5.55 15.05 -4.28
C PRO A 159 -6.36 16.24 -3.77
N ARG A 160 -5.77 17.09 -2.95
CA ARG A 160 -6.31 18.43 -2.72
C ARG A 160 -6.20 19.25 -4.01
N TRP A 161 -7.25 19.95 -4.38
CA TRP A 161 -7.49 20.65 -5.65
C TRP A 161 -6.35 21.50 -6.24
N TYR A 162 -5.31 21.81 -5.49
CA TYR A 162 -4.21 22.68 -5.94
C TYR A 162 -2.92 21.93 -6.33
N ARG A 163 -2.96 20.58 -6.47
CA ARG A 163 -1.79 19.76 -6.83
C ARG A 163 -2.05 18.75 -7.93
N LEU A 164 -2.96 19.05 -8.86
CA LEU A 164 -3.07 18.29 -10.09
C LEU A 164 -1.89 18.62 -11.03
N TYR A 165 -0.71 18.18 -10.69
CA TYR A 165 0.29 17.89 -11.71
C TYR A 165 0.12 16.42 -12.06
N VAL A 166 -0.76 16.16 -13.02
CA VAL A 166 -0.81 14.88 -13.72
C VAL A 166 0.47 14.79 -14.51
N SER A 167 1.47 14.09 -14.01
CA SER A 167 2.50 13.57 -14.88
C SER A 167 1.92 12.34 -15.58
N CYS A 168 1.28 12.57 -16.73
CA CYS A 168 1.07 11.51 -17.70
C CYS A 168 2.45 11.08 -18.18
N ILE A 169 2.91 9.93 -17.79
CA ILE A 169 4.00 9.19 -18.41
C ILE A 169 3.46 7.80 -18.77
#